data_4174782c947f7f6a195a4fa538142110
#
_entry.id   4174782c947f7f6a195a4fa538142110
#
_cell.length_a   1.000
_cell.length_b   1.000
_cell.length_c   1.000
_cell.angle_alpha   90.00
_cell.angle_beta   90.00
_cell.angle_gamma   90.00
#
_symmetry.space_group_name_H-M   'P 1'
#
loop_
_entity.id
_entity.type
_entity.pdbx_description
1 polymer ?
#
loop_
_entity_poly.entity_id
_entity_poly.type
_entity_poly.pdbx_seq_one_letter_code
_entity_poly.pdbx_strand_id
1 'polypeptide(L)'
;MRPPDGPGDDGGAGGAGDAGRAGGAGGGAIGGGAIGGGAIGGGAGATSRRRVARVVLVDETGAVLLLSGRDPDVPSAREFWFTPGGGAEPGEQLEDAARREVHEETGHVVGDLGPVRWRRTTAFDFGGLSFDQDESYFVVRTPRFEVRPAGWTELERRSVTGWRWWPQRELRATGAVVYPHELADLLATIEGGGPFSESLSGP
;
A
#
# COMPACT_ATOMS: atom_id res chain seq x y z
N MET A 1 -20.03 49.62 -47.68
CA MET A 1 -21.16 50.37 -47.11
C MET A 1 -21.11 50.15 -45.63
N ARG A 2 -20.62 51.12 -44.89
CA ARG A 2 -20.45 51.21 -43.44
C ARG A 2 -21.60 52.10 -42.90
N PRO A 3 -21.74 52.26 -41.59
CA PRO A 3 -22.48 51.64 -40.51
C PRO A 3 -23.70 52.49 -40.08
N PRO A 4 -24.24 52.41 -38.84
CA PRO A 4 -23.75 53.18 -37.68
C PRO A 4 -23.93 52.48 -36.31
N ASP A 5 -23.01 52.73 -35.47
CA ASP A 5 -22.86 53.32 -34.14
C ASP A 5 -24.01 53.29 -33.13
N GLY A 6 -23.64 52.82 -31.92
CA GLY A 6 -24.01 52.85 -30.55
C GLY A 6 -24.98 53.94 -30.01
N PRO A 7 -25.08 54.28 -28.70
CA PRO A 7 -24.25 53.97 -27.52
C PRO A 7 -25.10 53.66 -26.23
N GLY A 8 -24.40 53.63 -25.07
CA GLY A 8 -24.96 53.78 -23.71
C GLY A 8 -24.47 52.74 -22.75
N ASP A 9 -23.55 52.91 -22.05
CA ASP A 9 -23.02 53.40 -20.80
C ASP A 9 -24.03 53.42 -19.62
N ASP A 10 -23.51 53.03 -18.52
CA ASP A 10 -23.75 53.23 -17.09
C ASP A 10 -23.93 51.91 -16.32
N GLY A 11 -23.01 51.54 -15.44
CA GLY A 11 -22.69 52.23 -14.21
C GLY A 11 -23.17 51.40 -13.06
N GLY A 12 -22.30 50.92 -12.24
CA GLY A 12 -22.74 50.35 -10.95
C GLY A 12 -21.68 49.54 -10.23
N ALA A 13 -21.01 50.20 -9.38
CA ALA A 13 -19.96 49.73 -8.49
C ALA A 13 -20.42 48.67 -7.46
N GLY A 14 -19.44 47.91 -7.00
CA GLY A 14 -19.37 47.56 -5.58
C GLY A 14 -19.47 46.07 -5.28
N GLY A 15 -18.43 45.50 -4.77
CA GLY A 15 -18.47 44.24 -4.08
C GLY A 15 -17.13 43.57 -4.02
N ALA A 16 -16.27 44.06 -3.15
CA ALA A 16 -15.10 43.34 -2.69
C ALA A 16 -15.55 42.08 -1.95
N GLY A 17 -14.86 41.01 -2.16
CA GLY A 17 -15.06 39.92 -1.24
C GLY A 17 -14.63 38.58 -1.80
N ASP A 18 -13.55 38.20 -1.36
CA ASP A 18 -13.10 36.88 -0.94
C ASP A 18 -12.29 36.10 -1.96
N ALA A 19 -11.00 36.15 -1.62
CA ALA A 19 -10.00 35.27 -2.17
C ALA A 19 -10.37 33.82 -1.84
N GLY A 20 -11.02 33.13 -2.77
CA GLY A 20 -11.23 31.72 -2.74
C GLY A 20 -9.89 30.99 -2.72
N ARG A 21 -9.55 30.53 -1.56
CA ARG A 21 -8.48 29.61 -1.21
C ARG A 21 -8.45 28.49 -2.23
N ALA A 22 -7.40 28.42 -3.04
CA ALA A 22 -7.05 27.27 -3.83
C ALA A 22 -6.90 26.08 -2.89
N GLY A 23 -7.90 25.22 -2.88
CA GLY A 23 -7.83 23.93 -2.22
C GLY A 23 -6.74 23.12 -2.88
N GLY A 24 -5.62 22.96 -2.19
CA GLY A 24 -4.60 22.00 -2.55
C GLY A 24 -5.28 20.65 -2.66
N ALA A 25 -5.19 20.03 -3.84
CA ALA A 25 -5.45 18.64 -4.01
C ALA A 25 -4.41 17.89 -3.17
N GLY A 26 -4.79 17.60 -1.94
CA GLY A 26 -4.09 16.65 -1.11
C GLY A 26 -4.22 15.32 -1.79
N GLY A 27 -3.16 14.89 -2.49
CA GLY A 27 -3.02 13.53 -2.94
C GLY A 27 -3.00 12.65 -1.69
N GLY A 28 -4.17 12.08 -1.35
CA GLY A 28 -4.28 11.08 -0.30
C GLY A 28 -3.31 9.97 -0.65
N ALA A 29 -2.30 9.79 0.18
CA ALA A 29 -1.40 8.66 0.11
C ALA A 29 -2.26 7.41 0.31
N ILE A 30 -2.56 6.72 -0.79
CA ILE A 30 -3.15 5.39 -0.74
C ILE A 30 -2.04 4.49 -0.22
N GLY A 31 -2.00 4.32 1.11
CA GLY A 31 -1.09 3.37 1.71
C GLY A 31 -1.56 1.97 1.34
N GLY A 32 -0.95 1.37 0.31
CA GLY A 32 -1.20 -0.01 -0.03
C GLY A 32 -0.81 -0.93 1.11
N GLY A 33 -1.78 -1.30 1.92
CA GLY A 33 -1.65 -2.43 2.79
C GLY A 33 -2.38 -3.61 2.19
N ALA A 34 -1.82 -4.80 2.25
CA ALA A 34 -2.55 -6.00 1.89
C ALA A 34 -3.84 -6.08 2.67
N ILE A 35 -4.86 -6.58 2.04
CA ILE A 35 -6.25 -6.50 2.43
C ILE A 35 -6.63 -7.68 3.34
N GLY A 36 -5.67 -8.20 4.11
CA GLY A 36 -5.91 -9.31 5.03
C GLY A 36 -6.97 -8.98 6.07
N GLY A 37 -7.93 -9.88 6.18
CA GLY A 37 -9.18 -9.80 6.89
C GLY A 37 -9.15 -9.18 8.29
N GLY A 38 -10.08 -8.31 8.57
CA GLY A 38 -10.34 -7.73 9.87
C GLY A 38 -10.50 -6.24 9.84
N ALA A 39 -11.69 -5.76 9.40
CA ALA A 39 -12.12 -4.39 9.56
C ALA A 39 -12.21 -4.04 11.04
N ILE A 40 -11.71 -2.88 11.42
CA ILE A 40 -11.95 -2.33 12.74
C ILE A 40 -13.41 -1.89 12.80
N GLY A 41 -14.24 -2.63 13.56
CA GLY A 41 -15.61 -2.22 13.84
C GLY A 41 -15.61 -0.86 14.51
N GLY A 42 -16.36 0.10 13.93
CA GLY A 42 -16.49 1.45 14.44
C GLY A 42 -17.05 1.47 15.85
N GLY A 43 -16.20 1.78 16.81
CA GLY A 43 -16.52 2.12 18.19
C GLY A 43 -15.57 3.21 18.63
N ALA A 44 -16.12 4.33 19.14
CA ALA A 44 -15.37 5.44 19.70
C ALA A 44 -14.67 5.02 20.98
N GLY A 45 -13.51 4.41 20.88
CA GLY A 45 -12.58 4.07 21.91
C GLY A 45 -11.22 3.99 21.28
N ALA A 46 -10.13 4.24 22.01
CA ALA A 46 -8.77 4.22 21.48
C ALA A 46 -8.54 2.96 20.61
N THR A 47 -8.59 3.13 19.30
CA THR A 47 -8.36 2.07 18.34
C THR A 47 -6.91 1.66 18.46
N SER A 48 -6.69 0.48 19.02
CA SER A 48 -5.34 -0.11 18.99
C SER A 48 -4.97 -0.35 17.53
N ARG A 49 -3.81 0.13 17.13
CA ARG A 49 -3.27 -0.11 15.79
C ARG A 49 -3.24 -1.60 15.51
N ARG A 50 -3.64 -1.91 14.29
CA ARG A 50 -3.62 -3.29 13.81
C ARG A 50 -2.18 -3.73 13.59
N ARG A 51 -1.79 -4.84 14.18
CA ARG A 51 -0.49 -5.47 13.93
C ARG A 51 -0.55 -6.21 12.59
N VAL A 52 0.42 -5.93 11.71
CA VAL A 52 0.47 -6.50 10.36
C VAL A 52 1.83 -7.14 10.13
N ALA A 53 1.82 -8.34 9.56
CA ALA A 53 3.01 -9.04 9.12
C ALA A 53 3.10 -9.01 7.59
N ARG A 54 4.23 -8.55 7.06
CA ARG A 54 4.54 -8.50 5.63
C ARG A 54 5.72 -9.40 5.31
N VAL A 55 5.68 -10.07 4.18
CA VAL A 55 6.78 -10.94 3.75
C VAL A 55 7.29 -10.52 2.39
N VAL A 56 8.56 -10.15 2.34
CA VAL A 56 9.28 -9.92 1.09
C VAL A 56 9.86 -11.24 0.63
N LEU A 57 9.22 -11.87 -0.33
CA LEU A 57 9.66 -13.12 -0.94
C LEU A 57 10.66 -12.80 -2.05
N VAL A 58 11.89 -13.30 -1.91
CA VAL A 58 12.98 -13.07 -2.87
C VAL A 58 13.39 -14.39 -3.48
N ASP A 59 13.33 -14.52 -4.80
CA ASP A 59 13.70 -15.73 -5.49
C ASP A 59 15.23 -15.88 -5.67
N GLU A 60 15.64 -16.99 -6.27
CA GLU A 60 17.04 -17.32 -6.53
C GLU A 60 17.75 -16.33 -7.48
N THR A 61 16.98 -15.54 -8.24
CA THR A 61 17.53 -14.50 -9.13
C THR A 61 17.58 -13.12 -8.46
N GLY A 62 17.08 -13.01 -7.21
CA GLY A 62 16.93 -11.76 -6.49
C GLY A 62 15.65 -10.99 -6.86
N ALA A 63 14.75 -11.56 -7.65
CA ALA A 63 13.49 -10.93 -7.94
C ALA A 63 12.51 -11.06 -6.76
N VAL A 64 11.66 -10.06 -6.57
CA VAL A 64 10.71 -9.94 -5.47
C VAL A 64 9.31 -10.20 -5.95
N LEU A 65 8.56 -11.05 -5.24
CA LEU A 65 7.14 -11.25 -5.50
C LEU A 65 6.34 -10.10 -4.94
N LEU A 66 5.59 -9.44 -5.82
CA LEU A 66 4.55 -8.48 -5.43
C LEU A 66 3.21 -8.90 -6.00
N LEU A 67 2.18 -8.63 -5.23
CA LEU A 67 0.79 -8.67 -5.67
C LEU A 67 0.42 -7.30 -6.22
N SER A 68 -0.48 -7.25 -7.19
CA SER A 68 -1.06 -5.99 -7.65
C SER A 68 -2.51 -5.89 -7.21
N GLY A 69 -2.93 -4.66 -6.96
CA GLY A 69 -4.30 -4.39 -6.53
C GLY A 69 -4.78 -3.02 -6.94
N ARG A 70 -6.09 -2.85 -6.80
CA ARG A 70 -6.79 -1.59 -7.05
C ARG A 70 -7.90 -1.45 -6.02
N ASP A 71 -8.15 -0.22 -5.56
CA ASP A 71 -9.29 0.03 -4.69
C ASP A 71 -10.59 -0.28 -5.46
N PRO A 72 -11.39 -1.27 -5.01
CA PRO A 72 -12.57 -1.70 -5.72
C PRO A 72 -13.72 -0.69 -5.67
N ASP A 73 -13.70 0.22 -4.71
CA ASP A 73 -14.75 1.22 -4.50
C ASP A 73 -14.41 2.58 -5.15
N VAL A 74 -13.21 2.70 -5.76
CA VAL A 74 -12.76 3.89 -6.48
C VAL A 74 -12.50 3.54 -7.95
N PRO A 75 -13.45 3.78 -8.88
CA PRO A 75 -13.33 3.36 -10.28
C PRO A 75 -12.10 3.89 -11.01
N SER A 76 -11.59 5.06 -10.60
CA SER A 76 -10.40 5.71 -11.15
C SER A 76 -9.12 5.38 -10.39
N ALA A 77 -9.18 4.49 -9.40
CA ALA A 77 -8.00 4.13 -8.62
C ALA A 77 -6.89 3.59 -9.51
N ARG A 78 -5.67 4.06 -9.25
CA ARG A 78 -4.48 3.51 -9.89
C ARG A 78 -4.20 2.13 -9.33
N GLU A 79 -3.67 1.26 -10.17
CA GLU A 79 -3.09 0.00 -9.73
C GLU A 79 -1.84 0.27 -8.90
N PHE A 80 -1.67 -0.51 -7.84
CA PHE A 80 -0.50 -0.47 -6.97
C PHE A 80 0.01 -1.89 -6.73
N TRP A 81 1.27 -1.99 -6.33
CA TRP A 81 1.95 -3.23 -6.02
C TRP A 81 2.35 -3.29 -4.55
N PHE A 82 2.22 -4.45 -3.94
CA PHE A 82 2.48 -4.62 -2.52
C PHE A 82 3.02 -6.02 -2.19
N THR A 83 3.69 -6.13 -1.04
CA THR A 83 4.21 -7.39 -0.54
C THR A 83 3.10 -8.25 0.05
N PRO A 84 3.14 -9.58 -0.10
CA PRO A 84 2.24 -10.48 0.60
C PRO A 84 2.26 -10.27 2.11
N GLY A 85 1.12 -10.55 2.75
CA GLY A 85 0.94 -10.46 4.19
C GLY A 85 -0.26 -9.64 4.62
N GLY A 86 -0.66 -9.78 5.87
CA GLY A 86 -1.86 -9.16 6.41
C GLY A 86 -1.85 -9.04 7.93
N GLY A 87 -3.03 -8.84 8.49
CA GLY A 87 -3.19 -8.59 9.91
C GLY A 87 -3.07 -9.83 10.77
N ALA A 88 -2.37 -9.70 11.89
CA ALA A 88 -2.41 -10.71 12.93
C ALA A 88 -3.80 -10.78 13.57
N GLU A 89 -4.30 -11.98 13.78
CA GLU A 89 -5.52 -12.23 14.53
C GLU A 89 -5.32 -11.97 16.03
N PRO A 90 -6.40 -11.82 16.81
CA PRO A 90 -6.28 -11.66 18.25
C PRO A 90 -5.50 -12.81 18.90
N GLY A 91 -4.36 -12.49 19.53
CA GLY A 91 -3.48 -13.47 20.17
C GLY A 91 -2.49 -14.17 19.23
N GLU A 92 -2.58 -13.98 17.93
CA GLU A 92 -1.67 -14.56 16.96
C GLU A 92 -0.28 -13.89 17.02
N GLN A 93 0.78 -14.70 16.87
CA GLN A 93 2.13 -14.16 16.70
C GLN A 93 2.33 -13.63 15.28
N LEU A 94 3.20 -12.62 15.12
CA LEU A 94 3.46 -12.03 13.80
C LEU A 94 4.02 -13.04 12.79
N GLU A 95 4.83 -13.97 13.27
CA GLU A 95 5.41 -15.03 12.46
C GLU A 95 4.34 -16.00 11.94
N ASP A 96 3.33 -16.31 12.76
CA ASP A 96 2.23 -17.19 12.36
C ASP A 96 1.30 -16.49 11.39
N ALA A 97 0.98 -15.21 11.64
CA ALA A 97 0.26 -14.37 10.69
C ALA A 97 0.98 -14.28 9.34
N ALA A 98 2.30 -14.06 9.35
CA ALA A 98 3.09 -14.01 8.12
C ALA A 98 3.00 -15.31 7.30
N ARG A 99 3.10 -16.48 7.97
CA ARG A 99 3.00 -17.78 7.29
C ARG A 99 1.60 -18.03 6.75
N ARG A 100 0.57 -17.75 7.55
CA ARG A 100 -0.83 -17.90 7.15
C ARG A 100 -1.15 -17.04 5.94
N GLU A 101 -0.85 -15.75 6.00
CA GLU A 101 -1.14 -14.79 4.94
C GLU A 101 -0.41 -15.15 3.62
N VAL A 102 0.89 -15.48 3.69
CA VAL A 102 1.62 -15.94 2.49
C VAL A 102 0.96 -17.17 1.88
N HIS A 103 0.54 -18.13 2.70
CA HIS A 103 -0.15 -19.32 2.19
C HIS A 103 -1.50 -18.96 1.57
N GLU A 104 -2.32 -18.14 2.22
CA GLU A 104 -3.64 -17.73 1.75
C GLU A 104 -3.55 -16.94 0.43
N GLU A 105 -2.60 -15.99 0.35
CA GLU A 105 -2.46 -15.11 -0.80
C GLU A 105 -1.70 -15.73 -1.98
N THR A 106 -0.79 -16.67 -1.73
CA THR A 106 0.09 -17.18 -2.78
C THR A 106 0.07 -18.70 -2.95
N GLY A 107 -0.49 -19.44 -1.99
CA GLY A 107 -0.42 -20.90 -1.92
C GLY A 107 0.94 -21.44 -1.50
N HIS A 108 1.93 -20.57 -1.26
CA HIS A 108 3.28 -20.98 -0.88
C HIS A 108 3.40 -21.15 0.64
N VAL A 109 4.14 -22.19 1.04
CA VAL A 109 4.42 -22.45 2.46
C VAL A 109 5.83 -21.98 2.78
N VAL A 110 5.94 -20.99 3.65
CA VAL A 110 7.23 -20.49 4.13
C VAL A 110 7.63 -21.17 5.44
N GLY A 111 8.88 -21.53 5.55
CA GLY A 111 9.46 -22.14 6.75
C GLY A 111 9.96 -21.09 7.75
N ASP A 112 11.26 -20.95 7.84
CA ASP A 112 11.91 -19.95 8.69
C ASP A 112 11.77 -18.55 8.08
N LEU A 113 11.23 -17.63 8.86
CA LEU A 113 11.05 -16.23 8.47
C LEU A 113 12.26 -15.36 8.83
N GLY A 114 13.14 -15.87 9.69
CA GLY A 114 14.16 -15.04 10.30
C GLY A 114 13.61 -13.90 11.15
N PRO A 115 14.45 -12.93 11.53
CA PRO A 115 14.00 -11.79 12.33
C PRO A 115 13.20 -10.79 11.49
N VAL A 116 12.38 -9.98 12.17
CA VAL A 116 11.79 -8.77 11.56
C VAL A 116 12.92 -7.87 11.08
N ARG A 117 12.88 -7.49 9.81
CA ARG A 117 13.94 -6.71 9.16
C ARG A 117 13.70 -5.22 9.26
N TRP A 118 12.46 -4.76 9.19
CA TRP A 118 12.07 -3.37 9.44
C TRP A 118 10.62 -3.25 9.87
N ARG A 119 10.26 -2.08 10.37
CA ARG A 119 8.90 -1.73 10.79
C ARG A 119 8.51 -0.37 10.27
N ARG A 120 7.23 -0.18 10.04
CA ARG A 120 6.65 1.13 9.79
C ARG A 120 5.25 1.21 10.35
N THR A 121 4.78 2.43 10.62
CA THR A 121 3.38 2.72 10.91
C THR A 121 2.76 3.40 9.70
N THR A 122 1.54 3.03 9.34
CA THR A 122 0.82 3.61 8.21
C THR A 122 -0.67 3.68 8.49
N ALA A 123 -1.33 4.72 7.95
CA ALA A 123 -2.78 4.88 7.98
C ALA A 123 -3.28 5.22 6.58
N PHE A 124 -4.38 4.59 6.15
CA PHE A 124 -4.95 4.78 4.82
C PHE A 124 -6.40 4.29 4.75
N ASP A 125 -7.14 4.76 3.75
CA ASP A 125 -8.47 4.26 3.41
C ASP A 125 -8.39 3.35 2.20
N PHE A 126 -9.14 2.23 2.23
CA PHE A 126 -9.20 1.27 1.15
C PHE A 126 -10.48 0.44 1.22
N GLY A 127 -11.17 0.26 0.07
CA GLY A 127 -12.39 -0.55 0.00
C GLY A 127 -13.47 -0.07 0.97
N GLY A 128 -13.60 1.24 1.18
CA GLY A 128 -14.55 1.84 2.11
C GLY A 128 -14.20 1.68 3.60
N LEU A 129 -13.03 1.17 3.94
CA LEU A 129 -12.55 0.95 5.30
C LEU A 129 -11.32 1.81 5.60
N SER A 130 -11.19 2.25 6.85
CA SER A 130 -9.98 2.95 7.33
C SER A 130 -9.06 1.96 8.07
N PHE A 131 -7.79 2.03 7.77
CA PHE A 131 -6.74 1.20 8.36
C PHE A 131 -5.72 2.07 9.09
N ASP A 132 -5.36 1.67 10.31
CA ASP A 132 -4.23 2.19 11.08
C ASP A 132 -3.39 0.98 11.51
N GLN A 133 -2.15 0.88 11.02
CA GLN A 133 -1.36 -0.35 11.06
C GLN A 133 0.07 -0.11 11.52
N ASP A 134 0.55 -1.06 12.34
CA ASP A 134 1.96 -1.26 12.63
C ASP A 134 2.44 -2.47 11.81
N GLU A 135 3.15 -2.22 10.73
CA GLU A 135 3.65 -3.24 9.82
C GLU A 135 5.06 -3.71 10.20
N SER A 136 5.23 -5.03 10.26
CA SER A 136 6.52 -5.70 10.48
C SER A 136 6.88 -6.53 9.26
N TYR A 137 8.06 -6.32 8.71
CA TYR A 137 8.52 -6.95 7.48
C TYR A 137 9.54 -8.04 7.75
N PHE A 138 9.27 -9.22 7.20
CA PHE A 138 10.18 -10.34 7.09
C PHE A 138 10.74 -10.43 5.68
N VAL A 139 11.95 -10.98 5.52
CA VAL A 139 12.56 -11.25 4.20
C VAL A 139 12.89 -12.71 4.12
N VAL A 140 12.29 -13.39 3.15
CA VAL A 140 12.45 -14.82 2.95
C VAL A 140 12.99 -15.10 1.55
N ARG A 141 14.10 -15.83 1.49
CA ARG A 141 14.61 -16.37 0.22
C ARG A 141 13.91 -17.70 -0.07
N THR A 142 13.41 -17.85 -1.28
CA THR A 142 12.68 -19.04 -1.70
C THR A 142 12.93 -19.30 -3.18
N PRO A 143 12.92 -20.56 -3.65
CA PRO A 143 12.83 -20.80 -5.08
C PRO A 143 11.60 -20.13 -5.68
N ARG A 144 11.71 -19.68 -6.91
CA ARG A 144 10.54 -19.13 -7.63
C ARG A 144 9.44 -20.20 -7.74
N PHE A 145 8.23 -19.80 -7.46
CA PHE A 145 7.05 -20.67 -7.54
C PHE A 145 5.92 -20.01 -8.34
N GLU A 146 4.95 -20.80 -8.74
CA GLU A 146 3.70 -20.34 -9.34
C GLU A 146 2.73 -19.94 -8.22
N VAL A 147 2.23 -18.71 -8.26
CA VAL A 147 1.26 -18.22 -7.27
C VAL A 147 -0.09 -18.87 -7.53
N ARG A 148 -0.62 -19.52 -6.50
CA ARG A 148 -1.93 -20.17 -6.50
C ARG A 148 -2.67 -19.86 -5.20
N PRO A 149 -3.38 -18.73 -5.14
CA PRO A 149 -4.04 -18.30 -3.92
C PRO A 149 -4.94 -19.38 -3.33
N ALA A 150 -4.84 -19.60 -2.02
CA ALA A 150 -5.56 -20.67 -1.32
C ALA A 150 -6.72 -20.14 -0.46
N GLY A 151 -6.70 -18.85 -0.09
CA GLY A 151 -7.63 -18.34 0.92
C GLY A 151 -8.00 -16.86 0.81
N TRP A 152 -8.09 -16.28 -0.38
CA TRP A 152 -8.48 -14.87 -0.51
C TRP A 152 -9.83 -14.56 0.13
N THR A 153 -9.86 -13.49 0.92
CA THR A 153 -11.07 -12.87 1.45
C THR A 153 -11.93 -12.29 0.31
N GLU A 154 -13.16 -11.89 0.61
CA GLU A 154 -14.04 -11.25 -0.38
C GLU A 154 -13.46 -9.92 -0.87
N LEU A 155 -12.84 -9.14 0.01
CA LEU A 155 -12.22 -7.88 -0.37
C LEU A 155 -11.01 -8.11 -1.29
N GLU A 156 -10.17 -9.11 -1.00
CA GLU A 156 -9.04 -9.48 -1.85
C GLU A 156 -9.48 -9.94 -3.23
N ARG A 157 -10.53 -10.77 -3.32
CA ARG A 157 -11.08 -11.20 -4.63
C ARG A 157 -11.56 -10.04 -5.49
N ARG A 158 -12.01 -8.94 -4.86
CA ARG A 158 -12.48 -7.73 -5.56
C ARG A 158 -11.35 -6.79 -5.94
N SER A 159 -10.26 -6.81 -5.22
CA SER A 159 -9.20 -5.80 -5.28
C SER A 159 -7.90 -6.28 -5.88
N VAL A 160 -7.49 -7.55 -5.65
CA VAL A 160 -6.25 -8.10 -6.22
C VAL A 160 -6.45 -8.34 -7.71
N THR A 161 -5.55 -7.77 -8.52
CA THR A 161 -5.61 -7.80 -9.99
C THR A 161 -4.58 -8.74 -10.60
N GLY A 162 -3.54 -9.13 -9.84
CA GLY A 162 -2.51 -10.03 -10.32
C GLY A 162 -1.29 -10.12 -9.41
N TRP A 163 -0.23 -10.67 -9.93
CA TRP A 163 1.04 -10.79 -9.25
C TRP A 163 2.20 -10.82 -10.25
N ARG A 164 3.40 -10.48 -9.77
CA ARG A 164 4.61 -10.52 -10.58
C ARG A 164 5.85 -10.68 -9.71
N TRP A 165 6.82 -11.46 -10.20
CA TRP A 165 8.19 -11.43 -9.73
C TRP A 165 8.93 -10.27 -10.38
N TRP A 166 9.28 -9.27 -9.58
CA TRP A 166 9.93 -8.05 -10.03
C TRP A 166 11.44 -8.14 -9.88
N PRO A 167 12.23 -8.08 -10.96
CA PRO A 167 13.67 -7.84 -10.83
C PRO A 167 13.92 -6.52 -10.09
N GLN A 168 14.83 -6.51 -9.13
CA GLN A 168 15.05 -5.32 -8.29
C GLN A 168 15.43 -4.08 -9.09
N ARG A 169 16.18 -4.25 -10.19
CA ARG A 169 16.50 -3.13 -11.11
C ARG A 169 15.25 -2.48 -11.71
N GLU A 170 14.22 -3.27 -11.98
CA GLU A 170 12.96 -2.76 -12.51
C GLU A 170 12.14 -2.07 -11.42
N LEU A 171 12.15 -2.58 -10.19
CA LEU A 171 11.52 -1.91 -9.04
C LEU A 171 12.09 -0.51 -8.82
N ARG A 172 13.39 -0.31 -9.01
CA ARG A 172 14.04 1.02 -8.87
C ARG A 172 13.71 1.97 -10.00
N ALA A 173 13.44 1.46 -11.19
CA ALA A 173 13.21 2.25 -12.40
C ALA A 173 11.73 2.45 -12.72
N THR A 174 10.83 1.78 -12.00
CA THR A 174 9.40 1.79 -12.33
C THR A 174 8.73 3.09 -11.93
N GLY A 175 7.79 3.55 -12.78
CA GLY A 175 6.80 4.56 -12.41
C GLY A 175 5.52 3.99 -11.76
N ALA A 176 5.47 2.68 -11.51
CA ALA A 176 4.37 2.05 -10.83
C ALA A 176 4.35 2.44 -9.34
N VAL A 177 3.16 2.47 -8.75
CA VAL A 177 3.02 2.68 -7.29
C VAL A 177 3.35 1.36 -6.61
N VAL A 178 4.36 1.36 -5.76
CA VAL A 178 4.80 0.18 -4.99
C VAL A 178 4.76 0.51 -3.50
N TYR A 179 4.26 -0.41 -2.70
CA TYR A 179 4.23 -0.28 -1.24
C TYR A 179 5.01 -1.42 -0.56
N PRO A 180 5.86 -1.11 0.43
CA PRO A 180 6.22 0.25 0.85
C PRO A 180 7.01 0.99 -0.25
N HIS A 181 6.90 2.30 -0.34
CA HIS A 181 7.61 3.08 -1.36
C HIS A 181 9.13 2.89 -1.31
N GLU A 182 9.65 2.64 -0.12
CA GLU A 182 11.07 2.43 0.18
C GLU A 182 11.55 1.01 -0.13
N LEU A 183 10.68 0.12 -0.64
CA LEU A 183 11.00 -1.31 -0.80
C LEU A 183 12.31 -1.56 -1.56
N ALA A 184 12.53 -0.83 -2.63
CA ALA A 184 13.73 -1.00 -3.45
C ALA A 184 15.01 -0.59 -2.70
N ASP A 185 14.95 0.46 -1.89
CA ASP A 185 16.08 0.93 -1.07
C ASP A 185 16.33 -0.01 0.11
N LEU A 186 15.26 -0.48 0.76
CA LEU A 186 15.33 -1.45 1.83
C LEU A 186 15.99 -2.76 1.37
N LEU A 187 15.65 -3.26 0.18
CA LEU A 187 16.28 -4.45 -0.39
C LEU A 187 17.77 -4.26 -0.65
N ALA A 188 18.21 -3.10 -1.09
CA ALA A 188 19.63 -2.81 -1.30
C ALA A 188 20.47 -2.93 -0.03
N THR A 189 19.90 -2.53 1.10
CA THR A 189 20.60 -2.60 2.38
C THR A 189 20.74 -4.04 2.89
N ILE A 190 19.83 -4.95 2.54
CA ILE A 190 19.92 -6.38 2.88
C ILE A 190 21.05 -7.06 2.12
N GLU A 191 21.22 -6.72 0.85
CA GLU A 191 22.30 -7.30 0.02
C GLU A 191 23.68 -6.80 0.43
N GLY A 192 23.76 -5.57 0.97
CA GLY A 192 25.01 -4.97 1.48
C GLY A 192 25.49 -5.47 2.85
N GLY A 193 24.78 -6.40 3.51
CA GLY A 193 25.21 -7.02 4.78
C GLY A 193 25.16 -6.10 6.00
N GLY A 194 24.50 -4.95 5.93
CA GLY A 194 24.35 -4.02 7.04
C GLY A 194 23.24 -4.44 8.02
N PRO A 195 23.42 -4.18 9.35
CA PRO A 195 22.35 -4.37 10.31
C PRO A 195 21.27 -3.29 10.12
N PHE A 196 20.01 -3.72 10.03
CA PHE A 196 18.88 -2.81 10.10
C PHE A 196 18.56 -2.45 11.55
N SER A 197 18.72 -1.22 11.90
CA SER A 197 17.94 -0.61 12.96
C SER A 197 17.47 0.74 12.43
N GLU A 198 16.14 0.90 12.30
CA GLU A 198 15.44 2.09 12.73
C GLU A 198 13.99 2.08 12.23
N SER A 199 13.09 2.48 13.11
CA SER A 199 11.72 2.83 12.78
C SER A 199 11.72 3.95 11.73
N LEU A 200 11.28 3.64 10.53
CA LEU A 200 10.94 4.68 9.57
C LEU A 200 9.58 5.25 9.97
N SER A 201 9.61 6.32 10.76
CA SER A 201 8.45 7.18 10.96
C SER A 201 8.39 8.08 9.72
N GLY A 202 7.53 7.73 8.78
CA GLY A 202 7.21 8.61 7.66
C GLY A 202 6.22 9.69 8.10
N PRO A 203 6.24 10.86 7.44
CA PRO A 203 5.27 11.92 7.65
C PRO A 203 3.86 11.52 7.25
#